data_d31fa5152b0646a12a62cb361e413f62
#
_entry.id   d31fa5152b0646a12a62cb361e413f62
#
_cell.length_a   1.000
_cell.length_b   1.000
_cell.length_c   1.000
_cell.angle_alpha   90.00
_cell.angle_beta   90.00
_cell.angle_gamma   90.00
#
_symmetry.space_group_name_H-M   'P 1'
#
loop_
_entity.id
_entity.type
_entity.pdbx_description
1 polymer ?
#
loop_
_entity_poly.entity_id
_entity_poly.type
_entity_poly.pdbx_seq_one_letter_code
_entity_poly.pdbx_strand_id
1 'polypeptide(L)'
;MRLQKRCFTLVISLFLAAALLIQGQPSLAAELSEQTSVETEEVQEELAGEPEEEQEPSEEITGEEGQDAGEDADQEDLELEEYLEMARTELKEITAQDVVMALVYLCDSYQVRKTADAEGEVCVSIPTGTTVEIIGMDVDADLQLWFQVSLSWKDTSYTGYIQTGYLAYSNEKLMEWENMYFPQVMLLSEGNYPDVEQFPASYQNKLTQLKKAHPNWVFVKQNTRLDWQTVIKNENTGERSLIQTKMGSAYTNGAHGQPGWSYASEAAIKYYMDPRNFLDETRVFMFEQLTYNPSYHTQSAVQNILNSTFMKGSIPGDSKTYAAAFFDIGSTLKVSPFHLACRVYQEQGKGQSALISGTYSGYEGYYNYYNIKASGSSNKAIIENGLTYAKQQGWNSRYKSLQGGAKILSQNYILKGQDTLYLQKYDVDNSYNGLYAHQYMQNIAAPTSEALSMKKLYESAGALENTFVFKIPVYENMPASPCPMPTSSTNVVLQVPAGYDASTI
;
A
#
# COMPACT_ATOMS: atom_id res chain seq x y z
N MET A 1 -19.06 -29.95 19.33
CA MET A 1 -17.77 -29.99 18.61
C MET A 1 -17.90 -30.26 17.09
N ARG A 2 -18.78 -31.15 16.59
CA ARG A 2 -18.95 -31.40 15.14
C ARG A 2 -19.75 -30.31 14.39
N LEU A 3 -20.63 -29.57 15.03
CA LEU A 3 -21.39 -28.47 14.42
C LEU A 3 -20.57 -27.19 14.26
N GLN A 4 -19.69 -26.89 15.22
CA GLN A 4 -18.80 -25.70 15.14
C GLN A 4 -17.75 -25.82 14.03
N LYS A 5 -17.21 -27.03 13.78
CA LYS A 5 -16.29 -27.24 12.65
C LYS A 5 -16.94 -27.05 11.27
N ARG A 6 -18.22 -27.41 11.12
CA ARG A 6 -18.92 -27.20 9.84
C ARG A 6 -19.25 -25.73 9.55
N CYS A 7 -19.56 -24.93 10.58
CA CYS A 7 -19.73 -23.48 10.39
C CYS A 7 -18.42 -22.78 10.06
N PHE A 8 -17.31 -23.21 10.65
CA PHE A 8 -16.00 -22.62 10.42
C PHE A 8 -15.48 -22.86 9.00
N THR A 9 -15.64 -24.09 8.49
CA THR A 9 -15.23 -24.44 7.11
C THR A 9 -16.11 -23.74 6.05
N LEU A 10 -17.38 -23.49 6.33
CA LEU A 10 -18.29 -22.82 5.40
C LEU A 10 -18.01 -21.31 5.29
N VAL A 11 -17.60 -20.66 6.37
CA VAL A 11 -17.26 -19.23 6.37
C VAL A 11 -15.96 -18.96 5.61
N ILE A 12 -14.96 -19.84 5.74
CA ILE A 12 -13.66 -19.71 5.05
C ILE A 12 -13.83 -19.91 3.54
N SER A 13 -14.66 -20.87 3.09
CA SER A 13 -14.88 -21.13 1.66
C SER A 13 -15.58 -19.98 0.93
N LEU A 14 -16.37 -19.16 1.63
CA LEU A 14 -17.19 -18.10 1.02
C LEU A 14 -16.41 -16.79 0.81
N PHE A 15 -15.40 -16.49 1.63
CA PHE A 15 -14.54 -15.31 1.43
C PHE A 15 -13.42 -15.58 0.40
N LEU A 16 -12.96 -16.82 0.25
CA LEU A 16 -12.02 -17.19 -0.81
C LEU A 16 -12.61 -17.01 -2.22
N ALA A 17 -13.93 -17.20 -2.39
CA ALA A 17 -14.58 -17.03 -3.68
C ALA A 17 -14.62 -15.56 -4.14
N ALA A 18 -14.76 -14.59 -3.23
CA ALA A 18 -14.72 -13.17 -3.58
C ALA A 18 -13.30 -12.73 -4.00
N ALA A 19 -12.26 -13.20 -3.32
CA ALA A 19 -10.88 -12.94 -3.69
C ALA A 19 -10.46 -13.66 -5.00
N LEU A 20 -11.04 -14.82 -5.30
CA LEU A 20 -10.80 -15.57 -6.53
C LEU A 20 -11.49 -14.97 -7.76
N LEU A 21 -12.64 -14.31 -7.60
CA LEU A 21 -13.36 -13.65 -8.70
C LEU A 21 -12.68 -12.36 -9.17
N ILE A 22 -11.95 -11.67 -8.29
CA ILE A 22 -11.15 -10.48 -8.66
C ILE A 22 -9.88 -10.90 -9.44
N GLN A 23 -9.38 -12.12 -9.25
CA GLN A 23 -8.13 -12.60 -9.89
C GLN A 23 -8.35 -13.47 -11.15
N GLY A 24 -9.58 -13.82 -11.49
CA GLY A 24 -9.91 -14.72 -12.60
C GLY A 24 -10.47 -14.07 -13.86
N GLN A 25 -10.57 -12.75 -13.93
CA GLN A 25 -11.05 -12.04 -15.14
C GLN A 25 -9.96 -11.13 -15.70
N PRO A 26 -9.17 -11.58 -16.70
CA PRO A 26 -8.27 -10.70 -17.43
C PRO A 26 -8.99 -9.71 -18.36
N SER A 27 -10.32 -9.78 -18.48
CA SER A 27 -11.06 -9.02 -19.50
C SER A 27 -11.44 -7.59 -19.11
N LEU A 28 -11.58 -7.26 -17.82
CA LEU A 28 -12.04 -5.91 -17.46
C LEU A 28 -10.92 -4.85 -17.50
N ALA A 29 -9.68 -5.24 -17.27
CA ALA A 29 -8.54 -4.31 -17.39
C ALA A 29 -8.16 -4.08 -18.86
N ALA A 30 -8.38 -5.05 -19.75
CA ALA A 30 -8.14 -4.91 -21.19
C ALA A 30 -9.24 -4.09 -21.89
N GLU A 31 -10.50 -4.24 -21.49
CA GLU A 31 -11.60 -3.42 -22.04
C GLU A 31 -11.54 -1.94 -21.61
N LEU A 32 -10.94 -1.63 -20.45
CA LEU A 32 -10.75 -0.24 -20.00
C LEU A 32 -9.61 0.48 -20.75
N SER A 33 -8.66 -0.24 -21.33
CA SER A 33 -7.57 0.35 -22.11
C SER A 33 -7.94 0.61 -23.57
N GLU A 34 -8.94 -0.05 -24.12
CA GLU A 34 -9.42 0.19 -25.50
C GLU A 34 -10.52 1.26 -25.62
N GLN A 35 -11.20 1.62 -24.52
CA GLN A 35 -12.26 2.65 -24.55
C GLN A 35 -11.78 4.08 -24.25
N THR A 36 -10.51 4.30 -23.92
CA THR A 36 -9.95 5.64 -23.67
C THR A 36 -9.23 6.27 -24.87
N SER A 37 -9.29 5.66 -26.04
CA SER A 37 -8.61 6.18 -27.24
C SER A 37 -9.52 6.79 -28.33
N VAL A 38 -10.80 7.01 -28.05
CA VAL A 38 -11.70 7.69 -28.97
C VAL A 38 -12.52 8.71 -28.21
N GLU A 39 -12.30 9.97 -28.49
CA GLU A 39 -13.00 11.22 -28.25
C GLU A 39 -12.18 12.26 -27.50
N THR A 40 -11.28 12.90 -28.26
CA THR A 40 -10.90 14.28 -28.06
C THR A 40 -11.16 15.00 -29.39
N GLU A 41 -12.33 15.57 -29.54
CA GLU A 41 -12.59 16.66 -30.48
C GLU A 41 -13.17 17.86 -29.72
N GLU A 42 -12.40 18.92 -29.82
CA GLU A 42 -12.67 20.36 -29.81
C GLU A 42 -14.02 20.87 -29.26
N VAL A 43 -13.94 21.71 -28.25
CA VAL A 43 -14.68 23.00 -28.23
C VAL A 43 -13.73 24.06 -27.66
N GLN A 44 -13.31 24.95 -28.57
CA GLN A 44 -12.76 26.27 -28.25
C GLN A 44 -13.91 27.30 -28.16
N GLU A 45 -13.56 28.43 -27.48
CA GLU A 45 -14.29 29.71 -27.38
C GLU A 45 -15.36 29.79 -26.27
N GLU A 46 -15.47 30.80 -25.45
CA GLU A 46 -15.07 32.24 -25.55
C GLU A 46 -15.29 32.91 -24.17
N LEU A 47 -14.52 33.97 -23.92
CA LEU A 47 -14.80 35.24 -23.23
C LEU A 47 -14.40 35.39 -21.74
N ALA A 48 -13.31 36.05 -21.57
CA ALA A 48 -13.03 37.40 -21.03
C ALA A 48 -13.87 37.90 -19.83
N GLY A 49 -13.18 38.36 -18.81
CA GLY A 49 -13.67 39.24 -17.77
C GLY A 49 -12.78 39.29 -16.54
N GLU A 50 -11.77 40.17 -16.59
CA GLU A 50 -11.13 40.66 -15.38
C GLU A 50 -12.07 41.52 -14.53
N PRO A 51 -11.89 41.58 -13.22
CA PRO A 51 -11.89 42.86 -12.56
C PRO A 51 -10.71 43.09 -11.63
N GLU A 52 -10.02 44.16 -11.90
CA GLU A 52 -9.46 45.23 -11.08
C GLU A 52 -9.01 44.94 -9.65
N GLU A 53 -7.73 45.31 -9.43
CA GLU A 53 -7.03 45.48 -8.17
C GLU A 53 -7.75 46.51 -7.27
N GLU A 54 -7.97 46.18 -6.00
CA GLU A 54 -8.04 47.15 -4.93
C GLU A 54 -6.80 47.03 -4.02
N GLN A 55 -6.00 48.09 -4.05
CA GLN A 55 -4.91 48.36 -3.11
C GLN A 55 -5.51 48.87 -1.79
N GLU A 56 -5.07 48.29 -0.66
CA GLU A 56 -5.12 48.99 0.62
C GLU A 56 -3.78 48.85 1.38
N PRO A 57 -3.47 49.75 2.34
CA PRO A 57 -2.16 50.36 2.43
C PRO A 57 -1.22 49.75 3.47
N SER A 58 0.07 49.95 3.21
CA SER A 58 1.20 49.64 4.06
C SER A 58 1.16 50.35 5.41
N GLU A 59 1.19 49.59 6.50
CA GLU A 59 1.72 50.10 7.78
C GLU A 59 3.18 49.67 7.94
N GLU A 60 4.05 50.67 7.96
CA GLU A 60 5.44 50.60 8.41
C GLU A 60 5.47 50.24 9.89
N ILE A 61 6.11 49.12 10.22
CA ILE A 61 6.67 48.90 11.56
C ILE A 61 8.19 48.80 11.41
N THR A 62 8.83 49.83 11.92
CA THR A 62 10.27 49.96 12.03
C THR A 62 10.86 48.98 13.04
N GLY A 63 11.86 48.27 12.59
CA GLY A 63 13.15 47.99 13.16
C GLY A 63 13.27 47.27 14.50
N GLU A 64 13.90 46.11 14.42
CA GLU A 64 15.13 45.85 15.16
C GLU A 64 15.88 44.71 14.47
N GLU A 65 17.11 45.00 14.11
CA GLU A 65 18.07 44.08 13.50
C GLU A 65 18.39 42.97 14.51
N GLY A 66 18.04 41.70 14.15
CA GLY A 66 18.61 40.49 14.73
C GLY A 66 19.50 39.84 13.68
N GLN A 67 20.78 40.15 13.68
CA GLN A 67 21.82 39.33 13.09
C GLN A 67 21.87 38.01 13.87
N ASP A 68 21.81 36.90 13.15
CA ASP A 68 22.37 35.58 13.45
C ASP A 68 21.48 34.41 13.05
N ALA A 69 21.18 34.31 11.75
CA ALA A 69 20.53 33.11 11.21
C ALA A 69 21.17 32.60 9.89
N GLY A 70 22.21 33.23 9.43
CA GLY A 70 22.88 32.86 8.17
C GLY A 70 24.08 31.92 8.32
N GLU A 71 24.79 31.96 9.47
CA GLU A 71 25.98 31.15 9.67
C GLU A 71 25.66 29.69 10.09
N ASP A 72 24.54 29.44 10.82
CA ASP A 72 24.16 28.10 11.23
C ASP A 72 23.60 27.28 10.08
N ALA A 73 22.82 27.85 9.16
CA ALA A 73 22.25 27.16 8.00
C ALA A 73 23.37 26.73 7.00
N ASP A 74 24.37 27.58 6.76
CA ASP A 74 25.50 27.26 5.88
C ASP A 74 26.36 26.12 6.46
N GLN A 75 26.46 25.98 7.78
CA GLN A 75 27.23 24.93 8.43
C GLN A 75 26.49 23.57 8.42
N GLU A 76 25.19 23.58 8.62
CA GLU A 76 24.36 22.36 8.54
C GLU A 76 24.31 21.77 7.12
N ASP A 77 24.21 22.61 6.09
CA ASP A 77 24.27 22.21 4.69
C ASP A 77 25.63 21.59 4.32
N LEU A 78 26.74 22.10 4.89
CA LEU A 78 28.08 21.55 4.70
C LEU A 78 28.25 20.18 5.36
N GLU A 79 27.72 19.98 6.55
CA GLU A 79 27.75 18.69 7.25
C GLU A 79 26.93 17.62 6.53
N LEU A 80 25.77 18.00 5.98
CA LEU A 80 24.90 17.11 5.19
C LEU A 80 25.60 16.65 3.89
N GLU A 81 26.21 17.56 3.13
CA GLU A 81 26.87 17.23 1.87
C GLU A 81 28.13 16.37 2.10
N GLU A 82 28.91 16.63 3.15
CA GLU A 82 30.05 15.77 3.53
C GLU A 82 29.57 14.34 3.85
N TYR A 83 28.45 14.22 4.54
CA TYR A 83 27.85 12.93 4.88
C TYR A 83 27.32 12.18 3.65
N LEU A 84 26.68 12.89 2.70
CA LEU A 84 26.23 12.32 1.45
C LEU A 84 27.41 11.83 0.58
N GLU A 85 28.53 12.54 0.56
CA GLU A 85 29.74 12.11 -0.14
C GLU A 85 30.35 10.84 0.48
N MET A 86 30.32 10.70 1.80
CA MET A 86 30.70 9.44 2.46
C MET A 86 29.78 8.29 2.04
N ALA A 87 28.47 8.51 2.06
CA ALA A 87 27.49 7.50 1.65
C ALA A 87 27.67 7.08 0.18
N ARG A 88 27.87 8.03 -0.74
CA ARG A 88 28.15 7.77 -2.16
C ARG A 88 29.44 6.97 -2.35
N THR A 89 30.48 7.28 -1.57
CA THR A 89 31.78 6.60 -1.65
C THR A 89 31.68 5.16 -1.22
N GLU A 90 31.05 4.87 -0.09
CA GLU A 90 30.89 3.51 0.40
C GLU A 90 29.98 2.68 -0.50
N LEU A 91 28.89 3.25 -1.04
CA LEU A 91 28.06 2.55 -2.01
C LEU A 91 28.85 2.17 -3.28
N LYS A 92 29.73 3.04 -3.76
CA LYS A 92 30.64 2.71 -4.88
C LYS A 92 31.56 1.55 -4.55
N GLU A 93 32.06 1.45 -3.31
CA GLU A 93 32.87 0.32 -2.88
C GLU A 93 32.07 -0.99 -2.86
N ILE A 94 30.80 -0.94 -2.38
CA ILE A 94 29.91 -2.11 -2.39
C ILE A 94 29.66 -2.56 -3.84
N THR A 95 29.28 -1.65 -4.71
CA THR A 95 28.95 -1.97 -6.12
C THR A 95 30.17 -2.35 -6.96
N ALA A 96 31.38 -1.92 -6.57
CA ALA A 96 32.63 -2.35 -7.21
C ALA A 96 33.05 -3.77 -6.80
N GLN A 97 32.65 -4.24 -5.62
CA GLN A 97 32.98 -5.59 -5.14
C GLN A 97 31.94 -6.64 -5.59
N ASP A 98 30.67 -6.27 -5.63
CA ASP A 98 29.54 -7.14 -5.96
C ASP A 98 28.59 -6.44 -6.94
N VAL A 99 28.17 -7.13 -8.00
CA VAL A 99 27.10 -6.64 -8.87
C VAL A 99 25.79 -6.68 -8.11
N VAL A 100 25.23 -5.52 -7.85
CA VAL A 100 23.99 -5.39 -7.06
C VAL A 100 22.80 -5.29 -7.99
N MET A 101 22.05 -6.37 -8.13
CA MET A 101 20.86 -6.42 -8.97
C MET A 101 19.61 -6.11 -8.16
N ALA A 102 18.71 -5.32 -8.75
CA ALA A 102 17.39 -5.01 -8.21
C ALA A 102 16.30 -5.28 -9.24
N LEU A 103 15.09 -5.55 -8.75
CA LEU A 103 13.90 -5.76 -9.55
C LEU A 103 12.96 -4.58 -9.43
N VAL A 104 12.53 -4.00 -10.53
CA VAL A 104 11.47 -2.97 -10.54
C VAL A 104 10.13 -3.60 -10.19
N TYR A 105 9.43 -3.04 -9.21
CA TYR A 105 8.16 -3.58 -8.72
C TYR A 105 7.22 -2.46 -8.24
N LEU A 106 5.99 -2.79 -7.82
CA LEU A 106 4.94 -1.89 -7.31
C LEU A 106 4.31 -0.92 -8.31
N CYS A 107 4.65 -1.03 -9.59
CA CYS A 107 4.05 -0.22 -10.65
C CYS A 107 3.81 -1.09 -11.88
N ASP A 108 2.90 -0.72 -12.76
CA ASP A 108 2.73 -1.40 -14.04
C ASP A 108 3.92 -1.07 -14.96
N SER A 109 4.37 0.20 -14.92
CA SER A 109 5.59 0.68 -15.56
C SER A 109 6.21 1.81 -14.73
N TYR A 110 7.54 1.87 -14.70
CA TYR A 110 8.29 2.93 -14.02
C TYR A 110 9.02 3.81 -15.03
N GLN A 111 9.02 5.12 -14.78
CA GLN A 111 9.75 6.10 -15.57
C GLN A 111 11.13 6.34 -14.94
N VAL A 112 12.17 5.75 -15.52
CA VAL A 112 13.56 6.01 -15.10
C VAL A 112 13.92 7.45 -15.47
N ARG A 113 14.45 8.21 -14.51
CA ARG A 113 14.76 9.63 -14.65
C ARG A 113 16.24 9.88 -14.93
N LYS A 114 16.57 11.03 -15.56
CA LYS A 114 17.97 11.43 -15.76
C LYS A 114 18.67 11.94 -14.49
N THR A 115 17.88 12.45 -13.56
CA THR A 115 18.30 13.00 -12.27
C THR A 115 17.49 12.37 -11.15
N ALA A 116 17.95 12.45 -9.92
CA ALA A 116 17.19 12.08 -8.72
C ALA A 116 16.11 13.13 -8.46
N ASP A 117 15.05 13.14 -9.26
CA ASP A 117 13.98 14.13 -9.23
C ASP A 117 12.73 13.54 -9.87
N ALA A 118 11.60 13.57 -9.15
CA ALA A 118 10.32 13.03 -9.61
C ALA A 118 9.75 13.76 -10.85
N GLU A 119 10.09 15.03 -11.03
CA GLU A 119 9.74 15.85 -12.21
C GLU A 119 10.85 15.87 -13.26
N GLY A 120 11.98 15.20 -13.00
CA GLY A 120 13.14 15.12 -13.89
C GLY A 120 12.81 14.49 -15.25
N GLU A 121 13.65 14.77 -16.26
CA GLU A 121 13.50 14.22 -17.61
C GLU A 121 13.55 12.69 -17.62
N VAL A 122 12.59 12.07 -18.30
CA VAL A 122 12.50 10.59 -18.41
C VAL A 122 13.52 10.05 -19.40
N CYS A 123 14.35 9.10 -18.96
CA CYS A 123 15.24 8.34 -19.85
C CYS A 123 14.50 7.27 -20.64
N VAL A 124 13.71 6.46 -19.91
CA VAL A 124 12.99 5.31 -20.47
C VAL A 124 11.87 4.91 -19.52
N SER A 125 10.80 4.34 -20.07
CA SER A 125 9.73 3.70 -19.30
C SER A 125 9.89 2.18 -19.39
N ILE A 126 9.94 1.51 -18.24
CA ILE A 126 10.18 0.08 -18.12
C ILE A 126 9.07 -0.59 -17.30
N PRO A 127 8.62 -1.80 -17.66
CA PRO A 127 7.57 -2.49 -16.93
C PRO A 127 8.08 -3.06 -15.61
N THR A 128 7.15 -3.35 -14.71
CA THR A 128 7.39 -4.20 -13.53
C THR A 128 8.08 -5.51 -13.94
N GLY A 129 8.98 -6.00 -13.10
CA GLY A 129 9.76 -7.20 -13.38
C GLY A 129 11.03 -6.94 -14.19
N THR A 130 11.30 -5.70 -14.62
CA THR A 130 12.60 -5.36 -15.25
C THR A 130 13.69 -5.41 -14.18
N THR A 131 14.77 -6.11 -14.50
CA THR A 131 15.98 -6.17 -13.66
C THR A 131 16.91 -5.01 -14.02
N VAL A 132 17.43 -4.35 -13.00
CA VAL A 132 18.38 -3.23 -13.11
C VAL A 132 19.59 -3.49 -12.22
N GLU A 133 20.74 -2.95 -12.57
CA GLU A 133 21.94 -2.96 -11.76
C GLU A 133 22.05 -1.63 -11.00
N ILE A 134 22.25 -1.66 -9.68
CA ILE A 134 22.51 -0.46 -8.87
C ILE A 134 23.98 -0.11 -9.00
N ILE A 135 24.28 1.13 -9.41
CA ILE A 135 25.64 1.61 -9.66
C ILE A 135 26.00 2.86 -8.87
N GLY A 136 25.04 3.46 -8.16
CA GLY A 136 25.24 4.67 -7.37
C GLY A 136 23.97 5.13 -6.70
N MET A 137 24.02 6.32 -6.09
CA MET A 137 22.89 6.94 -5.43
C MET A 137 22.93 8.46 -5.55
N ASP A 138 21.78 9.06 -5.35
CA ASP A 138 21.63 10.47 -5.06
C ASP A 138 20.37 10.70 -4.23
N VAL A 139 20.15 11.94 -3.77
CA VAL A 139 18.92 12.34 -3.09
C VAL A 139 18.25 13.46 -3.88
N ASP A 140 16.92 13.55 -3.83
CA ASP A 140 16.19 14.70 -4.35
C ASP A 140 16.18 15.88 -3.36
N ALA A 141 15.48 16.95 -3.72
CA ALA A 141 15.37 18.15 -2.88
C ALA A 141 14.69 17.89 -1.52
N ASP A 142 13.89 16.82 -1.44
CA ASP A 142 13.22 16.37 -0.21
C ASP A 142 14.03 15.28 0.52
N LEU A 143 15.29 15.08 0.14
CA LEU A 143 16.21 14.07 0.66
C LEU A 143 15.71 12.64 0.51
N GLN A 144 14.80 12.36 -0.46
CA GLN A 144 14.41 11.02 -0.81
C GLN A 144 15.57 10.31 -1.53
N LEU A 145 15.83 9.07 -1.16
CA LEU A 145 16.89 8.27 -1.77
C LEU A 145 16.49 7.74 -3.15
N TRP A 146 17.34 7.99 -4.13
CA TRP A 146 17.28 7.44 -5.46
C TRP A 146 18.52 6.61 -5.74
N PHE A 147 18.34 5.39 -6.26
CA PHE A 147 19.47 4.65 -6.78
C PHE A 147 19.72 5.01 -8.24
N GLN A 148 20.97 5.30 -8.54
CA GLN A 148 21.45 5.33 -9.92
C GLN A 148 21.54 3.89 -10.42
N VAL A 149 20.90 3.62 -11.54
CA VAL A 149 20.81 2.27 -12.11
C VAL A 149 21.31 2.21 -13.53
N SER A 150 21.88 1.06 -13.91
CA SER A 150 22.19 0.67 -15.28
C SER A 150 21.25 -0.46 -15.71
N LEU A 151 20.72 -0.38 -16.91
CA LEU A 151 19.82 -1.40 -17.45
C LEU A 151 19.90 -1.49 -18.96
N SER A 152 19.53 -2.65 -19.50
CA SER A 152 19.35 -2.87 -20.93
C SER A 152 17.87 -3.10 -21.23
N TRP A 153 17.29 -2.27 -22.10
CA TRP A 153 15.87 -2.37 -22.49
C TRP A 153 15.73 -2.22 -24.00
N LYS A 154 15.13 -3.21 -24.67
CA LYS A 154 14.95 -3.26 -26.13
C LYS A 154 16.26 -2.99 -26.89
N ASP A 155 17.32 -3.73 -26.51
CA ASP A 155 18.67 -3.67 -27.10
C ASP A 155 19.36 -2.29 -26.95
N THR A 156 18.89 -1.45 -26.05
CA THR A 156 19.49 -0.15 -25.73
C THR A 156 19.87 -0.12 -24.26
N SER A 157 21.10 0.36 -23.97
CA SER A 157 21.55 0.55 -22.60
C SER A 157 21.15 1.95 -22.09
N TYR A 158 20.66 2.00 -20.87
CA TYR A 158 20.25 3.23 -20.18
C TYR A 158 20.95 3.33 -18.83
N THR A 159 21.23 4.55 -18.43
CA THR A 159 21.62 4.89 -17.06
C THR A 159 20.68 5.99 -16.58
N GLY A 160 20.19 5.90 -15.36
CA GLY A 160 19.29 6.88 -14.78
C GLY A 160 18.95 6.54 -13.34
N TYR A 161 17.92 7.16 -12.81
CA TYR A 161 17.57 7.09 -11.39
C TYR A 161 16.19 6.47 -11.20
N ILE A 162 16.08 5.66 -10.15
CA ILE A 162 14.83 5.05 -9.68
C ILE A 162 14.74 5.27 -8.17
N GLN A 163 13.58 5.73 -7.68
CA GLN A 163 13.34 5.81 -6.23
C GLN A 163 13.43 4.42 -5.59
N THR A 164 14.07 4.35 -4.44
CA THR A 164 14.31 3.07 -3.75
C THR A 164 13.05 2.30 -3.43
N GLY A 165 11.93 2.98 -3.17
CA GLY A 165 10.62 2.38 -2.92
C GLY A 165 10.07 1.51 -4.07
N TYR A 166 10.59 1.68 -5.30
CA TYR A 166 10.20 0.88 -6.47
C TYR A 166 11.21 -0.21 -6.85
N LEU A 167 12.23 -0.42 -6.01
CA LEU A 167 13.26 -1.42 -6.22
C LEU A 167 13.24 -2.49 -5.13
N ALA A 168 13.25 -3.74 -5.55
CA ALA A 168 13.41 -4.89 -4.66
C ALA A 168 14.78 -5.50 -4.88
N TYR A 169 15.57 -5.58 -3.84
CA TYR A 169 16.92 -6.16 -3.83
C TYR A 169 17.14 -6.99 -2.56
N SER A 170 18.14 -7.86 -2.58
CA SER A 170 18.46 -8.78 -1.47
C SER A 170 19.94 -8.76 -1.08
N ASN A 171 20.70 -7.76 -1.55
CA ASN A 171 22.11 -7.63 -1.17
C ASN A 171 22.21 -7.13 0.28
N GLU A 172 22.75 -7.96 1.18
CA GLU A 172 22.83 -7.68 2.62
C GLU A 172 23.69 -6.44 2.91
N LYS A 173 24.80 -6.25 2.21
CA LYS A 173 25.69 -5.09 2.39
C LYS A 173 24.99 -3.78 1.99
N LEU A 174 24.21 -3.79 0.90
CA LEU A 174 23.42 -2.63 0.50
C LEU A 174 22.35 -2.29 1.53
N MET A 175 21.69 -3.30 2.09
CA MET A 175 20.67 -3.10 3.12
C MET A 175 21.29 -2.59 4.44
N GLU A 176 22.47 -3.07 4.81
CA GLU A 176 23.23 -2.56 5.95
C GLU A 176 23.67 -1.11 5.72
N TRP A 177 24.17 -0.78 4.53
CA TRP A 177 24.55 0.57 4.13
C TRP A 177 23.33 1.52 4.20
N GLU A 178 22.20 1.15 3.62
CA GLU A 178 20.96 1.95 3.67
C GLU A 178 20.53 2.25 5.12
N ASN A 179 20.59 1.24 5.99
CA ASN A 179 20.26 1.40 7.41
C ASN A 179 21.31 2.24 8.19
N MET A 180 22.55 2.28 7.75
CA MET A 180 23.62 3.04 8.41
C MET A 180 23.56 4.52 8.04
N TYR A 181 23.46 4.82 6.75
CA TYR A 181 23.63 6.21 6.27
C TYR A 181 22.34 7.02 6.32
N PHE A 182 21.22 6.44 5.96
CA PHE A 182 20.00 7.23 5.82
C PHE A 182 19.39 7.74 7.13
N PRO A 183 19.42 7.04 8.26
CA PRO A 183 18.96 7.62 9.51
C PRO A 183 19.69 8.90 9.91
N GLN A 184 20.99 9.01 9.58
CA GLN A 184 21.79 10.16 9.95
C GLN A 184 21.63 11.35 8.98
N VAL A 185 21.50 11.09 7.68
CA VAL A 185 21.10 12.12 6.70
C VAL A 185 19.80 12.79 7.13
N MET A 186 18.85 12.01 7.67
CA MET A 186 17.58 12.50 8.16
C MET A 186 17.67 13.28 9.47
N LEU A 187 18.66 13.00 10.33
CA LEU A 187 18.91 13.75 11.56
C LEU A 187 19.55 15.11 11.27
N LEU A 188 20.34 15.22 10.20
CA LEU A 188 20.98 16.46 9.76
C LEU A 188 20.01 17.37 8.97
N SER A 189 18.89 16.84 8.50
CA SER A 189 17.85 17.64 7.85
C SER A 189 16.83 18.11 8.88
N GLU A 190 16.53 19.40 8.94
CA GLU A 190 15.55 19.98 9.86
C GLU A 190 14.22 19.22 9.87
N GLY A 191 13.87 18.60 10.98
CA GLY A 191 12.58 17.93 11.20
C GLY A 191 12.63 16.98 12.39
N ASN A 192 12.24 17.49 13.56
CA ASN A 192 11.96 16.62 14.71
C ASN A 192 10.60 15.96 14.50
N TYR A 193 10.59 14.65 14.27
CA TYR A 193 9.38 13.85 14.08
C TYR A 193 9.15 12.88 15.25
N PRO A 194 8.54 13.33 16.37
CA PRO A 194 8.39 12.51 17.59
C PRO A 194 7.63 11.20 17.35
N ASP A 195 6.75 11.16 16.36
CA ASP A 195 6.02 9.95 15.97
C ASP A 195 6.91 8.94 15.23
N VAL A 196 8.00 9.37 14.60
CA VAL A 196 9.00 8.50 13.98
C VAL A 196 10.08 8.08 14.98
N GLU A 197 10.57 8.98 15.82
CA GLU A 197 11.64 8.73 16.79
C GLU A 197 11.32 7.61 17.81
N GLN A 198 10.05 7.36 18.07
CA GLN A 198 9.63 6.25 18.94
C GLN A 198 9.94 4.85 18.38
N PHE A 199 10.21 4.72 17.07
CA PHE A 199 10.50 3.45 16.42
C PHE A 199 12.00 3.07 16.57
N PRO A 200 12.35 1.76 16.46
CA PRO A 200 13.74 1.35 16.33
C PRO A 200 14.39 1.97 15.07
N ALA A 201 15.70 2.23 15.13
CA ALA A 201 16.45 2.87 14.05
C ALA A 201 16.20 2.23 12.65
N SER A 202 16.05 0.90 12.59
CA SER A 202 15.78 0.19 11.33
C SER A 202 14.40 0.48 10.68
N TYR A 203 13.52 1.23 11.35
CA TYR A 203 12.25 1.72 10.80
C TYR A 203 12.32 3.20 10.43
N GLN A 204 13.15 3.98 11.14
CA GLN A 204 13.08 5.45 11.15
C GLN A 204 13.33 6.05 9.77
N ASN A 205 14.29 5.54 9.02
CA ASN A 205 14.61 6.05 7.69
C ASN A 205 13.35 6.13 6.79
N LYS A 206 12.72 5.00 6.52
CA LYS A 206 11.55 4.93 5.65
C LYS A 206 10.36 5.73 6.19
N LEU A 207 10.17 5.73 7.51
CA LEU A 207 9.10 6.52 8.14
C LEU A 207 9.35 8.03 8.03
N THR A 208 10.60 8.47 8.12
CA THR A 208 10.96 9.88 7.93
C THR A 208 10.71 10.32 6.49
N GLN A 209 11.07 9.48 5.51
CA GLN A 209 10.77 9.75 4.10
C GLN A 209 9.26 9.94 3.89
N LEU A 210 8.45 9.01 4.40
CA LEU A 210 7.00 9.12 4.33
C LEU A 210 6.46 10.36 5.04
N LYS A 211 7.04 10.72 6.19
CA LYS A 211 6.63 11.91 6.96
C LYS A 211 6.94 13.21 6.23
N LYS A 212 8.07 13.29 5.54
CA LYS A 212 8.43 14.44 4.70
C LYS A 212 7.49 14.58 3.50
N ALA A 213 7.26 13.48 2.78
CA ALA A 213 6.35 13.47 1.63
C ALA A 213 4.89 13.76 2.05
N HIS A 214 4.49 13.32 3.23
CA HIS A 214 3.13 13.45 3.74
C HIS A 214 3.13 13.94 5.20
N PRO A 215 3.31 15.24 5.47
CA PRO A 215 3.44 15.78 6.84
C PRO A 215 2.23 15.49 7.75
N ASN A 216 1.05 15.30 7.16
CA ASN A 216 -0.19 14.99 7.86
C ASN A 216 -0.32 13.50 8.26
N TRP A 217 0.57 12.61 7.78
CA TRP A 217 0.55 11.22 8.16
C TRP A 217 1.15 11.04 9.56
N VAL A 218 0.55 10.16 10.35
CA VAL A 218 0.93 9.91 11.74
C VAL A 218 1.31 8.45 11.90
N PHE A 219 2.47 8.18 12.48
CA PHE A 219 2.97 6.83 12.69
C PHE A 219 2.86 6.45 14.17
N VAL A 220 2.21 5.32 14.44
CA VAL A 220 2.00 4.80 15.79
C VAL A 220 2.71 3.46 15.94
N LYS A 221 3.70 3.41 16.81
CA LYS A 221 4.39 2.16 17.13
C LYS A 221 3.48 1.22 17.93
N GLN A 222 3.16 0.06 17.35
CA GLN A 222 2.54 -1.04 18.08
C GLN A 222 3.61 -1.99 18.62
N ASN A 223 3.96 -1.86 19.88
CA ASN A 223 4.84 -2.83 20.51
C ASN A 223 4.06 -4.14 20.75
N THR A 224 4.31 -5.15 19.93
CA THR A 224 3.63 -6.45 20.02
C THR A 224 4.05 -7.26 21.24
N ARG A 225 5.27 -7.02 21.78
CA ARG A 225 5.90 -7.80 22.84
C ARG A 225 6.03 -9.29 22.48
N LEU A 226 6.06 -9.60 21.21
CA LEU A 226 6.19 -10.97 20.70
C LEU A 226 7.59 -11.16 20.12
N ASP A 227 8.18 -12.30 20.43
CA ASP A 227 9.46 -12.69 19.87
C ASP A 227 9.33 -13.06 18.39
N TRP A 228 10.18 -12.47 17.54
CA TRP A 228 10.13 -12.62 16.09
C TRP A 228 10.16 -14.07 15.62
N GLN A 229 11.09 -14.88 16.15
CA GLN A 229 11.20 -16.28 15.73
C GLN A 229 9.98 -17.10 16.13
N THR A 230 9.40 -16.77 17.27
CA THR A 230 8.17 -17.42 17.75
C THR A 230 6.99 -17.08 16.83
N VAL A 231 6.87 -15.83 16.39
CA VAL A 231 5.81 -15.39 15.45
C VAL A 231 5.96 -16.09 14.11
N ILE A 232 7.17 -16.11 13.53
CA ILE A 232 7.45 -16.80 12.27
C ILE A 232 7.11 -18.29 12.36
N LYS A 233 7.52 -18.97 13.42
CA LYS A 233 7.22 -20.38 13.64
C LYS A 233 5.71 -20.65 13.69
N ASN A 234 4.94 -19.79 14.35
CA ASN A 234 3.49 -19.94 14.44
C ASN A 234 2.81 -19.68 13.09
N GLU A 235 3.27 -18.70 12.34
CA GLU A 235 2.71 -18.38 11.01
C GLU A 235 3.08 -19.48 9.99
N ASN A 236 4.26 -20.08 10.10
CA ASN A 236 4.72 -21.21 9.27
C ASN A 236 4.12 -22.55 9.71
N THR A 237 2.86 -22.57 10.15
CA THR A 237 2.21 -23.77 10.68
C THR A 237 0.86 -24.00 10.00
N GLY A 238 0.68 -25.19 9.43
CA GLY A 238 -0.57 -25.61 8.81
C GLY A 238 -0.93 -24.75 7.58
N GLU A 239 -2.19 -24.36 7.49
CA GLU A 239 -2.74 -23.61 6.34
C GLU A 239 -2.78 -22.09 6.56
N ARG A 240 -2.02 -21.55 7.52
CA ARG A 240 -2.05 -20.12 7.83
C ARG A 240 -1.44 -19.27 6.73
N SER A 241 -0.38 -19.78 6.08
CA SER A 241 0.40 -19.04 5.10
C SER A 241 0.37 -19.71 3.74
N LEU A 242 -0.48 -19.21 2.88
CA LEU A 242 -0.56 -19.58 1.47
C LEU A 242 -0.07 -18.44 0.58
N ILE A 243 0.44 -18.83 -0.59
CA ILE A 243 0.86 -17.89 -1.62
C ILE A 243 0.50 -18.46 -3.00
N GLN A 244 0.33 -17.60 -4.00
CA GLN A 244 0.04 -18.05 -5.36
C GLN A 244 1.24 -18.81 -5.94
N THR A 245 1.01 -19.99 -6.50
CA THR A 245 2.05 -20.86 -7.09
C THR A 245 2.88 -20.13 -8.15
N LYS A 246 2.26 -19.19 -8.88
CA LYS A 246 2.94 -18.37 -9.91
C LYS A 246 4.06 -17.47 -9.37
N MET A 247 4.13 -17.24 -8.06
CA MET A 247 5.22 -16.45 -7.45
C MET A 247 6.58 -17.14 -7.55
N GLY A 248 6.61 -18.42 -7.88
CA GLY A 248 7.84 -19.18 -8.13
C GLY A 248 8.37 -19.90 -6.90
N SER A 249 9.41 -20.75 -7.14
CA SER A 249 9.92 -21.70 -6.15
C SER A 249 10.55 -21.06 -4.91
N ALA A 250 11.07 -19.84 -5.01
CA ALA A 250 11.62 -19.12 -3.86
C ALA A 250 10.54 -18.77 -2.82
N TYR A 251 9.33 -18.54 -3.28
CA TYR A 251 8.19 -18.15 -2.45
C TYR A 251 7.36 -19.32 -1.95
N THR A 252 7.53 -20.52 -2.51
CA THR A 252 6.65 -21.65 -2.26
C THR A 252 7.37 -22.80 -1.54
N ASN A 253 6.62 -23.52 -0.69
CA ASN A 253 7.06 -24.70 0.03
C ASN A 253 6.05 -25.84 -0.14
N GLY A 254 5.98 -26.39 -1.36
CA GLY A 254 5.03 -27.46 -1.70
C GLY A 254 3.65 -26.96 -2.13
N ALA A 255 2.96 -27.81 -2.89
CA ALA A 255 1.63 -27.53 -3.41
C ALA A 255 0.56 -27.60 -2.32
N HIS A 256 -0.39 -26.66 -2.34
CA HIS A 256 -1.63 -26.75 -1.57
C HIS A 256 -2.68 -27.51 -2.38
N GLY A 257 -3.63 -28.15 -1.70
CA GLY A 257 -4.71 -28.93 -2.37
C GLY A 257 -5.63 -28.10 -3.28
N GLN A 258 -5.61 -26.78 -3.15
CA GLN A 258 -6.37 -25.86 -3.99
C GLN A 258 -5.55 -25.46 -5.24
N PRO A 259 -6.09 -25.58 -6.46
CA PRO A 259 -5.37 -25.20 -7.68
C PRO A 259 -4.88 -23.75 -7.67
N GLY A 260 -3.63 -23.54 -8.10
CA GLY A 260 -3.01 -22.22 -8.15
C GLY A 260 -2.42 -21.70 -6.82
N TRP A 261 -2.52 -22.48 -5.74
CA TRP A 261 -2.02 -22.14 -4.41
C TRP A 261 -0.94 -23.11 -3.94
N SER A 262 -0.01 -22.58 -3.19
CA SER A 262 1.09 -23.31 -2.53
C SER A 262 1.21 -22.85 -1.09
N TYR A 263 1.79 -23.68 -0.24
CA TYR A 263 2.28 -23.22 1.06
C TYR A 263 3.40 -22.22 0.83
N ALA A 264 3.43 -21.16 1.62
CA ALA A 264 4.49 -20.17 1.54
C ALA A 264 5.80 -20.73 2.11
N SER A 265 6.93 -20.37 1.51
CA SER A 265 8.25 -20.67 2.09
C SER A 265 8.46 -19.81 3.35
N GLU A 266 9.30 -20.29 4.27
CA GLU A 266 9.65 -19.51 5.47
C GLU A 266 10.28 -18.16 5.11
N ALA A 267 11.07 -18.09 4.03
CA ALA A 267 11.63 -16.86 3.53
C ALA A 267 10.53 -15.89 3.06
N ALA A 268 9.49 -16.38 2.37
CA ALA A 268 8.35 -15.57 1.98
C ALA A 268 7.55 -15.09 3.20
N ILE A 269 7.35 -15.95 4.21
CA ILE A 269 6.66 -15.57 5.45
C ILE A 269 7.45 -14.44 6.15
N LYS A 270 8.76 -14.60 6.33
CA LYS A 270 9.64 -13.58 6.92
C LYS A 270 9.56 -12.25 6.17
N TYR A 271 9.62 -12.29 4.84
CA TYR A 271 9.53 -11.09 4.01
C TYR A 271 8.20 -10.35 4.18
N TYR A 272 7.06 -11.08 4.07
CA TYR A 272 5.73 -10.47 4.14
C TYR A 272 5.30 -10.08 5.56
N MET A 273 5.88 -10.69 6.59
CA MET A 273 5.62 -10.32 7.98
C MET A 273 6.50 -9.18 8.49
N ASP A 274 7.65 -8.93 7.88
CA ASP A 274 8.53 -7.84 8.31
C ASP A 274 7.94 -6.48 7.90
N PRO A 275 7.44 -5.66 8.84
CA PRO A 275 6.79 -4.41 8.51
C PRO A 275 7.69 -3.44 7.75
N ARG A 276 9.01 -3.48 7.98
CA ARG A 276 10.00 -2.60 7.36
C ARG A 276 10.07 -2.74 5.84
N ASN A 277 9.65 -3.89 5.30
CA ASN A 277 9.58 -4.13 3.85
C ASN A 277 8.44 -3.38 3.15
N PHE A 278 7.53 -2.77 3.92
CA PHE A 278 6.27 -2.20 3.41
C PHE A 278 6.07 -0.75 3.84
N LEU A 279 7.12 -0.08 4.31
CA LEU A 279 7.13 1.33 4.67
C LEU A 279 7.47 2.18 3.44
N ASP A 280 6.55 2.24 2.50
CA ASP A 280 6.56 3.08 1.31
C ASP A 280 5.16 3.65 1.07
N GLU A 281 5.03 4.66 0.20
CA GLU A 281 3.79 5.40 -0.06
C GLU A 281 2.59 4.55 -0.50
N THR A 282 2.83 3.34 -0.95
CA THR A 282 1.78 2.44 -1.43
C THR A 282 1.40 1.39 -0.40
N ARG A 283 2.42 0.70 0.15
CA ARG A 283 2.18 -0.49 0.98
C ARG A 283 1.96 -0.15 2.44
N VAL A 284 2.34 1.04 2.88
CA VAL A 284 2.09 1.53 4.24
C VAL A 284 0.61 1.50 4.61
N PHE A 285 -0.30 1.60 3.63
CA PHE A 285 -1.74 1.51 3.85
C PHE A 285 -2.21 0.16 4.41
N MET A 286 -1.37 -0.91 4.38
CA MET A 286 -1.71 -2.13 5.12
C MET A 286 -1.68 -1.94 6.63
N PHE A 287 -1.07 -0.87 7.13
CA PHE A 287 -1.01 -0.47 8.52
C PHE A 287 -1.99 0.66 8.87
N GLU A 288 -2.79 1.14 7.91
CA GLU A 288 -3.80 2.17 8.18
C GLU A 288 -4.72 1.72 9.31
N GLN A 289 -4.88 2.59 10.33
CA GLN A 289 -5.76 2.35 11.45
C GLN A 289 -7.23 2.46 11.02
N LEU A 290 -7.93 1.34 11.05
CA LEU A 290 -9.31 1.21 10.56
C LEU A 290 -10.38 1.55 11.61
N THR A 291 -9.99 1.99 12.80
CA THR A 291 -10.90 2.51 13.82
C THR A 291 -11.25 3.98 13.56
N TYR A 292 -12.45 4.40 14.01
CA TYR A 292 -12.87 5.79 13.91
C TYR A 292 -12.06 6.71 14.84
N ASN A 293 -11.55 7.80 14.29
CA ASN A 293 -10.91 8.87 15.04
C ASN A 293 -11.53 10.23 14.68
N PRO A 294 -12.19 10.93 15.63
CA PRO A 294 -12.89 12.17 15.35
C PRO A 294 -11.98 13.35 14.97
N SER A 295 -10.66 13.25 15.24
CA SER A 295 -9.73 14.34 14.96
C SER A 295 -9.47 14.52 13.45
N TYR A 296 -9.64 13.49 12.63
CA TYR A 296 -9.41 13.55 11.19
C TYR A 296 -10.50 12.89 10.34
N HIS A 297 -11.30 11.96 10.87
CA HIS A 297 -12.42 11.36 10.15
C HIS A 297 -13.61 12.33 10.15
N THR A 298 -13.54 13.37 9.34
CA THR A 298 -14.62 14.35 9.17
C THR A 298 -15.48 14.02 7.97
N GLN A 299 -16.72 14.51 7.94
CA GLN A 299 -17.59 14.33 6.78
C GLN A 299 -17.00 14.97 5.50
N SER A 300 -16.29 16.09 5.65
CA SER A 300 -15.60 16.75 4.54
C SER A 300 -14.47 15.88 3.96
N ALA A 301 -13.66 15.27 4.84
CA ALA A 301 -12.60 14.35 4.40
C ALA A 301 -13.17 13.10 3.69
N VAL A 302 -14.30 12.55 4.19
CA VAL A 302 -15.02 11.47 3.48
C VAL A 302 -15.51 11.94 2.11
N GLN A 303 -16.07 13.17 2.01
CA GLN A 303 -16.51 13.73 0.73
C GLN A 303 -15.36 13.84 -0.27
N ASN A 304 -14.17 14.24 0.18
CA ASN A 304 -12.99 14.32 -0.69
C ASN A 304 -12.67 12.97 -1.33
N ILE A 305 -12.66 11.89 -0.54
CA ILE A 305 -12.44 10.53 -1.03
C ILE A 305 -13.51 10.11 -2.06
N LEU A 306 -14.75 10.55 -1.89
CA LEU A 306 -15.87 10.14 -2.75
C LEU A 306 -16.01 10.95 -4.05
N ASN A 307 -15.33 12.09 -4.18
CA ASN A 307 -15.53 13.02 -5.30
C ASN A 307 -15.28 12.40 -6.69
N SER A 308 -14.35 11.46 -6.79
CA SER A 308 -14.03 10.74 -8.03
C SER A 308 -14.82 9.44 -8.22
N THR A 309 -15.77 9.11 -7.32
CA THR A 309 -16.51 7.86 -7.33
C THR A 309 -17.99 8.05 -7.68
N PHE A 310 -18.71 6.94 -7.91
CA PHE A 310 -20.17 6.96 -8.09
C PHE A 310 -20.92 7.44 -6.83
N MET A 311 -20.23 7.51 -5.69
CA MET A 311 -20.78 7.92 -4.38
C MET A 311 -20.58 9.40 -4.07
N LYS A 312 -20.21 10.24 -5.03
CA LYS A 312 -19.93 11.67 -4.82
C LYS A 312 -21.12 12.52 -4.35
N GLY A 313 -22.34 12.03 -4.48
CA GLY A 313 -23.57 12.78 -4.23
C GLY A 313 -24.51 12.12 -3.24
N SER A 314 -25.81 12.36 -3.44
CA SER A 314 -26.86 11.79 -2.59
C SER A 314 -27.04 10.29 -2.85
N ILE A 315 -27.41 9.55 -1.82
CA ILE A 315 -27.83 8.16 -1.92
C ILE A 315 -29.18 8.14 -2.68
N PRO A 316 -29.29 7.42 -3.81
CA PRO A 316 -30.53 7.39 -4.58
C PRO A 316 -31.72 6.93 -3.72
N GLY A 317 -32.77 7.78 -3.64
CA GLY A 317 -33.96 7.50 -2.84
C GLY A 317 -33.79 7.74 -1.34
N ASP A 318 -32.74 8.44 -0.90
CA ASP A 318 -32.51 8.84 0.49
C ASP A 318 -32.25 10.36 0.57
N SER A 319 -32.48 10.94 1.74
CA SER A 319 -32.19 12.37 2.00
C SER A 319 -30.71 12.63 2.31
N LYS A 320 -29.92 11.59 2.60
CA LYS A 320 -28.51 11.69 2.95
C LYS A 320 -27.59 11.60 1.72
N THR A 321 -26.44 12.27 1.81
CA THR A 321 -25.32 12.00 0.91
C THR A 321 -24.58 10.75 1.35
N TYR A 322 -23.82 10.13 0.44
CA TYR A 322 -22.95 9.00 0.81
C TYR A 322 -21.90 9.41 1.85
N ALA A 323 -21.33 10.63 1.74
CA ALA A 323 -20.36 11.14 2.72
C ALA A 323 -20.98 11.25 4.11
N ALA A 324 -22.19 11.80 4.25
CA ALA A 324 -22.89 11.86 5.51
C ALA A 324 -23.21 10.46 6.06
N ALA A 325 -23.61 9.53 5.20
CA ALA A 325 -23.91 8.16 5.61
C ALA A 325 -22.67 7.42 6.12
N PHE A 326 -21.54 7.47 5.39
CA PHE A 326 -20.30 6.82 5.86
C PHE A 326 -19.75 7.44 7.14
N PHE A 327 -19.85 8.78 7.26
CA PHE A 327 -19.46 9.47 8.50
C PHE A 327 -20.32 9.04 9.70
N ASP A 328 -21.66 9.05 9.56
CA ASP A 328 -22.58 8.64 10.62
C ASP A 328 -22.38 7.16 11.02
N ILE A 329 -22.24 6.28 10.00
CA ILE A 329 -22.04 4.85 10.22
C ILE A 329 -20.69 4.61 10.89
N GLY A 330 -19.62 5.23 10.38
CA GLY A 330 -18.26 5.07 10.91
C GLY A 330 -18.15 5.55 12.35
N SER A 331 -18.65 6.75 12.66
CA SER A 331 -18.64 7.30 14.02
C SER A 331 -19.47 6.46 15.01
N THR A 332 -20.63 5.95 14.56
CA THR A 332 -21.51 5.10 15.37
C THR A 332 -20.88 3.72 15.64
N LEU A 333 -20.35 3.08 14.61
CA LEU A 333 -19.76 1.74 14.69
C LEU A 333 -18.28 1.74 15.10
N LYS A 334 -17.67 2.93 15.32
CA LYS A 334 -16.25 3.09 15.67
C LYS A 334 -15.28 2.54 14.63
N VAL A 335 -15.62 2.67 13.35
CA VAL A 335 -14.83 2.22 12.20
C VAL A 335 -14.51 3.40 11.28
N SER A 336 -13.32 3.40 10.68
CA SER A 336 -12.91 4.42 9.71
C SER A 336 -13.94 4.56 8.58
N PRO A 337 -14.55 5.73 8.40
CA PRO A 337 -15.44 5.98 7.28
C PRO A 337 -14.70 5.94 5.94
N PHE A 338 -13.39 6.20 5.94
CA PHE A 338 -12.53 6.07 4.75
C PHE A 338 -12.47 4.62 4.30
N HIS A 339 -12.16 3.70 5.24
CA HIS A 339 -12.15 2.27 4.97
C HIS A 339 -13.51 1.77 4.46
N LEU A 340 -14.62 2.18 5.07
CA LEU A 340 -15.97 1.79 4.62
C LEU A 340 -16.26 2.25 3.20
N ALA A 341 -15.88 3.48 2.85
CA ALA A 341 -16.02 4.03 1.51
C ALA A 341 -15.17 3.27 0.48
N CYS A 342 -13.90 3.00 0.82
CA CYS A 342 -13.00 2.23 -0.02
C CYS A 342 -13.52 0.81 -0.28
N ARG A 343 -14.00 0.11 0.75
CA ARG A 343 -14.57 -1.24 0.60
C ARG A 343 -15.77 -1.24 -0.35
N VAL A 344 -16.70 -0.30 -0.19
CA VAL A 344 -17.84 -0.21 -1.12
C VAL A 344 -17.37 0.08 -2.55
N TYR A 345 -16.39 0.96 -2.73
CA TYR A 345 -15.86 1.24 -4.05
C TYR A 345 -15.17 0.02 -4.69
N GLN A 346 -14.37 -0.72 -3.92
CA GLN A 346 -13.75 -1.97 -4.36
C GLN A 346 -14.79 -3.01 -4.82
N GLU A 347 -15.87 -3.16 -4.04
CA GLU A 347 -16.90 -4.17 -4.28
C GLU A 347 -17.87 -3.79 -5.42
N GLN A 348 -18.12 -2.49 -5.62
CA GLN A 348 -19.14 -2.02 -6.56
C GLN A 348 -18.59 -1.28 -7.80
N GLY A 349 -17.29 -0.98 -7.82
CA GLY A 349 -16.61 -0.31 -8.94
C GLY A 349 -17.33 0.97 -9.36
N LYS A 350 -17.86 1.00 -10.58
CA LYS A 350 -18.61 2.15 -11.13
C LYS A 350 -20.06 2.27 -10.59
N GLY A 351 -20.50 1.44 -9.66
CA GLY A 351 -21.83 1.52 -9.05
C GLY A 351 -22.97 0.95 -9.93
N GLN A 352 -22.66 0.12 -10.90
CA GLN A 352 -23.64 -0.46 -11.84
C GLN A 352 -24.05 -1.90 -11.49
N SER A 353 -23.60 -2.42 -10.36
CA SER A 353 -23.87 -3.79 -9.92
C SER A 353 -25.37 -4.02 -9.67
N ALA A 354 -25.87 -5.18 -10.08
CA ALA A 354 -27.21 -5.63 -9.76
C ALA A 354 -27.47 -5.73 -8.25
N LEU A 355 -26.42 -5.98 -7.45
CA LEU A 355 -26.48 -6.07 -5.99
C LEU A 355 -26.85 -4.74 -5.30
N ILE A 356 -26.70 -3.60 -5.99
CA ILE A 356 -27.06 -2.28 -5.45
C ILE A 356 -28.11 -1.54 -6.29
N SER A 357 -28.62 -2.16 -7.36
CA SER A 357 -29.62 -1.54 -8.24
C SER A 357 -30.95 -1.33 -7.52
N GLY A 358 -31.39 -2.31 -6.73
CA GLY A 358 -32.74 -2.37 -6.14
C GLY A 358 -33.85 -2.74 -7.11
N THR A 359 -33.49 -3.19 -8.32
CA THR A 359 -34.44 -3.53 -9.39
C THR A 359 -34.31 -4.97 -9.88
N TYR A 360 -33.47 -5.78 -9.23
CA TYR A 360 -33.28 -7.17 -9.62
C TYR A 360 -34.54 -8.00 -9.33
N SER A 361 -35.05 -8.73 -10.34
CA SER A 361 -36.33 -9.44 -10.29
C SER A 361 -36.39 -10.42 -9.12
N GLY A 362 -37.43 -10.30 -8.27
CA GLY A 362 -37.65 -11.09 -7.05
C GLY A 362 -36.91 -10.57 -5.80
N TYR A 363 -36.12 -9.51 -5.97
CA TYR A 363 -35.38 -8.87 -4.88
C TYR A 363 -35.47 -7.32 -4.96
N GLU A 364 -36.57 -6.82 -5.50
CA GLU A 364 -36.79 -5.40 -5.63
C GLU A 364 -36.72 -4.68 -4.27
N GLY A 365 -35.98 -3.57 -4.20
CA GLY A 365 -35.80 -2.80 -2.98
C GLY A 365 -34.82 -3.38 -1.97
N TYR A 366 -34.07 -4.44 -2.32
CA TYR A 366 -32.98 -4.97 -1.50
C TYR A 366 -31.63 -4.63 -2.09
N TYR A 367 -30.62 -4.43 -1.22
CA TYR A 367 -29.29 -3.92 -1.58
C TYR A 367 -28.19 -4.63 -0.81
N ASN A 368 -27.04 -4.87 -1.44
CA ASN A 368 -25.85 -5.45 -0.81
C ASN A 368 -24.57 -4.73 -1.26
N TYR A 369 -24.24 -3.63 -0.60
CA TYR A 369 -23.14 -2.77 -0.98
C TYR A 369 -21.75 -3.38 -0.75
N TYR A 370 -21.60 -4.35 0.14
CA TYR A 370 -20.33 -5.00 0.46
C TYR A 370 -20.22 -6.42 -0.08
N ASN A 371 -21.08 -6.85 -1.02
CA ASN A 371 -21.11 -8.17 -1.62
C ASN A 371 -21.10 -9.34 -0.60
N ILE A 372 -21.59 -9.11 0.62
CA ILE A 372 -21.58 -10.10 1.69
C ILE A 372 -22.44 -11.30 1.30
N LYS A 373 -21.83 -12.50 1.35
CA LYS A 373 -22.46 -13.76 0.89
C LYS A 373 -22.80 -13.80 -0.60
N ALA A 374 -22.30 -12.88 -1.40
CA ALA A 374 -22.44 -12.87 -2.85
C ALA A 374 -21.40 -13.82 -3.46
N SER A 375 -21.69 -15.13 -3.45
CA SER A 375 -20.83 -16.18 -4.00
C SER A 375 -21.65 -17.24 -4.71
N GLY A 376 -21.07 -17.94 -5.68
CA GLY A 376 -21.75 -18.99 -6.42
C GLY A 376 -20.99 -19.41 -7.68
N SER A 377 -21.49 -20.44 -8.36
CA SER A 377 -20.89 -20.99 -9.58
C SER A 377 -21.23 -20.20 -10.87
N SER A 378 -22.09 -19.20 -10.78
CA SER A 378 -22.48 -18.34 -11.90
C SER A 378 -22.81 -16.92 -11.42
N ASN A 379 -22.73 -15.93 -12.30
CA ASN A 379 -23.10 -14.55 -11.98
C ASN A 379 -24.52 -14.45 -11.41
N LYS A 380 -25.46 -15.21 -11.95
CA LYS A 380 -26.84 -15.27 -11.43
C LYS A 380 -26.84 -15.75 -9.98
N ALA A 381 -26.17 -16.86 -9.68
CA ALA A 381 -26.13 -17.42 -8.33
C ALA A 381 -25.44 -16.47 -7.34
N ILE A 382 -24.38 -15.77 -7.75
CA ILE A 382 -23.67 -14.76 -6.95
C ILE A 382 -24.63 -13.64 -6.55
N ILE A 383 -25.37 -13.09 -7.52
CA ILE A 383 -26.32 -11.99 -7.28
C ILE A 383 -27.46 -12.48 -6.37
N GLU A 384 -28.07 -13.60 -6.70
CA GLU A 384 -29.22 -14.14 -5.94
C GLU A 384 -28.84 -14.51 -4.51
N ASN A 385 -27.67 -15.12 -4.28
CA ASN A 385 -27.18 -15.43 -2.94
C ASN A 385 -26.93 -14.14 -2.13
N GLY A 386 -26.27 -13.15 -2.71
CA GLY A 386 -26.03 -11.86 -2.07
C GLY A 386 -27.31 -11.11 -1.75
N LEU A 387 -28.30 -11.09 -2.64
CA LEU A 387 -29.60 -10.43 -2.41
C LEU A 387 -30.50 -11.24 -1.46
N THR A 388 -30.44 -12.58 -1.48
CA THR A 388 -31.10 -13.42 -0.48
C THR A 388 -30.60 -13.09 0.92
N TYR A 389 -29.28 -12.97 1.09
CA TYR A 389 -28.70 -12.55 2.35
C TYR A 389 -29.15 -11.14 2.77
N ALA A 390 -29.13 -10.18 1.85
CA ALA A 390 -29.62 -8.83 2.09
C ALA A 390 -31.09 -8.81 2.55
N LYS A 391 -31.94 -9.64 1.94
CA LYS A 391 -33.33 -9.80 2.32
C LYS A 391 -33.49 -10.38 3.72
N GLN A 392 -32.70 -11.40 4.08
CA GLN A 392 -32.68 -12.01 5.41
C GLN A 392 -32.23 -11.00 6.49
N GLN A 393 -31.30 -10.10 6.15
CA GLN A 393 -30.80 -9.04 7.04
C GLN A 393 -31.72 -7.81 7.09
N GLY A 394 -32.79 -7.74 6.28
CA GLY A 394 -33.67 -6.58 6.20
C GLY A 394 -33.04 -5.35 5.57
N TRP A 395 -32.04 -5.53 4.66
CA TRP A 395 -31.38 -4.42 3.95
C TRP A 395 -32.25 -3.90 2.80
N ASN A 396 -33.40 -3.40 3.16
CA ASN A 396 -34.45 -2.91 2.24
C ASN A 396 -34.35 -1.39 1.94
N SER A 397 -33.21 -0.78 2.24
CA SER A 397 -32.77 0.53 1.76
C SER A 397 -31.25 0.55 1.57
N ARG A 398 -30.75 1.47 0.75
CA ARG A 398 -29.33 1.63 0.53
C ARG A 398 -28.57 1.95 1.83
N TYR A 399 -29.11 2.87 2.65
CA TYR A 399 -28.53 3.19 3.96
C TYR A 399 -28.47 1.97 4.89
N LYS A 400 -29.54 1.17 4.97
CA LYS A 400 -29.53 -0.05 5.80
C LYS A 400 -28.50 -1.07 5.33
N SER A 401 -28.30 -1.19 4.03
CA SER A 401 -27.26 -2.06 3.46
C SER A 401 -25.85 -1.56 3.81
N LEU A 402 -25.60 -0.27 3.66
CA LEU A 402 -24.33 0.36 4.07
C LEU A 402 -24.06 0.13 5.57
N GLN A 403 -25.05 0.40 6.43
CA GLN A 403 -24.93 0.23 7.88
C GLN A 403 -24.75 -1.25 8.28
N GLY A 404 -25.56 -2.14 7.71
CA GLY A 404 -25.54 -3.56 8.05
C GLY A 404 -24.25 -4.24 7.62
N GLY A 405 -23.75 -3.94 6.43
CA GLY A 405 -22.48 -4.46 5.95
C GLY A 405 -21.29 -3.91 6.75
N ALA A 406 -21.28 -2.62 7.02
CA ALA A 406 -20.27 -2.00 7.88
C ALA A 406 -20.23 -2.63 9.29
N LYS A 407 -21.40 -2.95 9.87
CA LYS A 407 -21.47 -3.63 11.17
C LYS A 407 -20.81 -5.00 11.14
N ILE A 408 -20.97 -5.77 10.08
CA ILE A 408 -20.35 -7.09 9.94
C ILE A 408 -18.83 -6.96 9.84
N LEU A 409 -18.32 -6.03 9.02
CA LEU A 409 -16.89 -5.79 8.87
C LEU A 409 -16.25 -5.33 10.19
N SER A 410 -16.90 -4.40 10.89
CA SER A 410 -16.37 -3.85 12.14
C SER A 410 -16.31 -4.89 13.27
N GLN A 411 -17.40 -5.63 13.47
CA GLN A 411 -17.54 -6.53 14.62
C GLN A 411 -16.69 -7.80 14.51
N ASN A 412 -16.33 -8.22 13.30
CA ASN A 412 -15.58 -9.46 13.14
C ASN A 412 -14.08 -9.30 13.39
N TYR A 413 -13.49 -8.15 13.05
CA TYR A 413 -12.04 -7.93 13.13
C TYR A 413 -11.67 -6.61 13.81
N ILE A 414 -12.13 -5.47 13.30
CA ILE A 414 -11.66 -4.13 13.69
C ILE A 414 -11.89 -3.88 15.17
N LEU A 415 -13.10 -4.12 15.69
CA LEU A 415 -13.46 -3.93 17.10
C LEU A 415 -12.93 -5.03 18.02
N LYS A 416 -12.17 -5.98 17.48
CA LYS A 416 -11.49 -7.04 18.22
C LYS A 416 -9.98 -6.81 18.31
N GLY A 417 -9.51 -5.61 18.01
CA GLY A 417 -8.10 -5.24 18.05
C GLY A 417 -7.35 -5.47 16.73
N GLN A 418 -7.96 -6.18 15.76
CA GLN A 418 -7.38 -6.39 14.44
C GLN A 418 -7.75 -5.22 13.53
N ASP A 419 -7.31 -4.03 13.91
CA ASP A 419 -7.69 -2.74 13.33
C ASP A 419 -6.75 -2.23 12.24
N THR A 420 -5.98 -3.12 11.62
CA THR A 420 -5.24 -2.89 10.37
C THR A 420 -5.34 -4.13 9.48
N LEU A 421 -5.11 -4.01 8.18
CA LEU A 421 -5.08 -5.17 7.27
C LEU A 421 -4.00 -6.16 7.68
N TYR A 422 -2.85 -5.65 8.17
CA TYR A 422 -1.77 -6.47 8.69
C TYR A 422 -2.22 -7.33 9.87
N LEU A 423 -2.86 -6.73 10.87
CA LEU A 423 -3.37 -7.44 12.05
C LEU A 423 -4.48 -8.44 11.71
N GLN A 424 -5.33 -8.12 10.71
CA GLN A 424 -6.35 -9.04 10.24
C GLN A 424 -5.73 -10.30 9.62
N LYS A 425 -4.58 -10.16 8.94
CA LYS A 425 -3.86 -11.31 8.37
C LYS A 425 -3.12 -12.11 9.42
N TYR A 426 -2.31 -11.48 10.24
CA TYR A 426 -1.34 -12.20 11.07
C TYR A 426 -1.80 -12.48 12.49
N ASP A 427 -2.85 -11.78 12.98
CA ASP A 427 -3.44 -11.97 14.31
C ASP A 427 -2.37 -12.00 15.42
N VAL A 428 -1.55 -10.94 15.43
CA VAL A 428 -0.45 -10.74 16.39
C VAL A 428 -0.80 -9.73 17.49
N ASP A 429 -2.09 -9.45 17.66
CA ASP A 429 -2.66 -8.69 18.77
C ASP A 429 -3.47 -9.62 19.67
N ASN A 430 -3.13 -9.67 20.96
CA ASN A 430 -3.77 -10.58 21.90
C ASN A 430 -5.08 -10.04 22.51
N SER A 431 -5.73 -9.10 21.85
CA SER A 431 -6.96 -8.47 22.35
C SER A 431 -8.18 -9.40 22.25
N TYR A 432 -8.15 -10.41 21.36
CA TYR A 432 -9.28 -11.28 21.10
C TYR A 432 -8.85 -12.71 20.71
N ASN A 433 -9.44 -13.71 21.35
CA ASN A 433 -9.26 -15.15 21.05
C ASN A 433 -7.83 -15.70 21.13
N GLY A 434 -6.88 -14.96 21.67
CA GLY A 434 -5.46 -15.32 21.66
C GLY A 434 -4.81 -15.05 20.30
N LEU A 435 -3.53 -15.35 20.20
CA LEU A 435 -2.70 -15.06 19.04
C LEU A 435 -2.87 -16.12 17.93
N TYR A 436 -2.73 -15.73 16.68
CA TYR A 436 -2.69 -16.57 15.47
C TYR A 436 -3.97 -17.38 15.19
N ALA A 437 -5.04 -17.17 15.95
CA ALA A 437 -6.24 -18.01 15.92
C ALA A 437 -7.37 -17.44 15.05
N HIS A 438 -7.36 -16.13 14.81
CA HIS A 438 -8.44 -15.39 14.15
C HIS A 438 -7.93 -14.62 12.93
N GLN A 439 -7.35 -15.33 11.96
CA GLN A 439 -6.85 -14.74 10.73
C GLN A 439 -7.96 -14.58 9.69
N TYR A 440 -8.04 -13.40 9.06
CA TYR A 440 -9.01 -13.08 8.03
C TYR A 440 -8.75 -13.81 6.72
N MET A 441 -7.47 -13.98 6.34
CA MET A 441 -7.04 -14.53 5.06
C MET A 441 -5.80 -15.43 5.22
N GLN A 442 -5.68 -16.44 4.34
CA GLN A 442 -4.51 -17.32 4.32
C GLN A 442 -3.39 -16.80 3.42
N ASN A 443 -3.72 -15.98 2.41
CA ASN A 443 -2.74 -15.40 1.48
C ASN A 443 -1.89 -14.34 2.19
N ILE A 444 -0.58 -14.61 2.32
CA ILE A 444 0.36 -13.69 2.98
C ILE A 444 0.57 -12.37 2.22
N ALA A 445 0.33 -12.35 0.92
CA ALA A 445 0.43 -11.15 0.09
C ALA A 445 -0.87 -10.32 0.04
N ALA A 446 -1.97 -10.78 0.65
CA ALA A 446 -3.25 -10.10 0.54
C ALA A 446 -3.26 -8.70 1.17
N PRO A 447 -2.70 -8.45 2.37
CA PRO A 447 -2.65 -7.10 2.93
C PRO A 447 -1.97 -6.09 2.00
N THR A 448 -0.89 -6.48 1.35
CA THR A 448 -0.16 -5.64 0.38
C THR A 448 -1.02 -5.31 -0.85
N SER A 449 -1.75 -6.31 -1.37
CA SER A 449 -2.62 -6.12 -2.53
C SER A 449 -3.83 -5.22 -2.20
N GLU A 450 -4.38 -5.35 -1.00
CA GLU A 450 -5.47 -4.48 -0.53
C GLU A 450 -4.97 -3.05 -0.29
N ALA A 451 -3.80 -2.87 0.31
CA ALA A 451 -3.14 -1.57 0.50
C ALA A 451 -2.97 -0.82 -0.82
N LEU A 452 -2.50 -1.51 -1.87
CA LEU A 452 -2.37 -0.95 -3.22
C LEU A 452 -3.72 -0.43 -3.75
N SER A 453 -4.80 -1.17 -3.52
CA SER A 453 -6.14 -0.77 -3.97
C SER A 453 -6.66 0.45 -3.19
N MET A 454 -6.38 0.52 -1.89
CA MET A 454 -6.73 1.66 -1.04
C MET A 454 -5.96 2.91 -1.47
N LYS A 455 -4.65 2.81 -1.64
CA LYS A 455 -3.79 3.92 -2.09
C LYS A 455 -4.27 4.48 -3.44
N LYS A 456 -4.53 3.63 -4.43
CA LYS A 456 -5.04 4.06 -5.74
C LYS A 456 -6.35 4.85 -5.63
N LEU A 457 -7.24 4.47 -4.74
CA LEU A 457 -8.48 5.21 -4.53
C LEU A 457 -8.20 6.57 -3.89
N TYR A 458 -7.42 6.62 -2.81
CA TYR A 458 -7.06 7.88 -2.15
C TYR A 458 -6.35 8.84 -3.11
N GLU A 459 -5.41 8.33 -3.89
CA GLU A 459 -4.68 9.08 -4.92
C GLU A 459 -5.62 9.64 -6.00
N SER A 460 -6.49 8.80 -6.57
CA SER A 460 -7.45 9.22 -7.60
C SER A 460 -8.45 10.26 -7.09
N ALA A 461 -8.64 10.31 -5.80
CA ALA A 461 -9.50 11.27 -5.10
C ALA A 461 -8.76 12.55 -4.67
N GLY A 462 -7.43 12.64 -4.88
CA GLY A 462 -6.61 13.73 -4.34
C GLY A 462 -6.64 13.78 -2.81
N ALA A 463 -6.79 12.62 -2.16
CA ALA A 463 -7.02 12.52 -0.72
C ALA A 463 -5.78 12.10 0.07
N LEU A 464 -4.61 11.96 -0.57
CA LEU A 464 -3.37 11.58 0.11
C LEU A 464 -2.90 12.63 1.13
N GLU A 465 -3.33 13.88 0.95
CA GLU A 465 -3.06 14.97 1.89
C GLU A 465 -3.96 14.93 3.14
N ASN A 466 -4.93 14.04 3.21
CA ASN A 466 -5.69 13.83 4.45
C ASN A 466 -4.78 13.26 5.53
N THR A 467 -5.16 13.46 6.78
CA THR A 467 -4.50 12.79 7.90
C THR A 467 -4.83 11.29 7.87
N PHE A 468 -3.80 10.47 7.82
CA PHE A 468 -3.86 9.02 8.04
C PHE A 468 -3.05 8.65 9.27
N VAL A 469 -3.49 7.64 9.99
CA VAL A 469 -2.75 7.05 11.10
C VAL A 469 -2.35 5.63 10.73
N PHE A 470 -1.06 5.33 10.78
CA PHE A 470 -0.51 4.01 10.49
C PHE A 470 0.00 3.37 11.78
N LYS A 471 -0.64 2.28 12.18
CA LYS A 471 -0.30 1.49 13.38
C LYS A 471 0.63 0.35 12.96
N ILE A 472 1.93 0.52 13.19
CA ILE A 472 2.98 -0.33 12.64
C ILE A 472 3.54 -1.24 13.74
N PRO A 473 3.49 -2.58 13.54
CA PRO A 473 4.00 -3.54 14.52
C PRO A 473 5.52 -3.51 14.64
N VAL A 474 5.99 -3.65 15.89
CA VAL A 474 7.39 -3.85 16.25
C VAL A 474 7.49 -5.12 17.10
N TYR A 475 8.32 -6.06 16.70
CA TYR A 475 8.55 -7.32 17.39
C TYR A 475 9.83 -7.29 18.20
N GLU A 476 9.92 -8.16 19.22
CA GLU A 476 11.16 -8.38 19.96
C GLU A 476 12.11 -9.29 19.15
N ASN A 477 13.40 -9.06 19.27
CA ASN A 477 14.47 -9.86 18.65
C ASN A 477 14.36 -9.97 17.11
N MET A 478 13.90 -8.91 16.45
CA MET A 478 13.95 -8.84 14.98
C MET A 478 15.40 -8.83 14.48
N PRO A 479 15.66 -9.33 13.25
CA PRO A 479 16.93 -9.10 12.57
C PRO A 479 17.27 -7.61 12.52
N ALA A 480 18.56 -7.26 12.55
CA ALA A 480 19.00 -5.87 12.44
C ALA A 480 18.50 -5.22 11.15
N SER A 481 18.63 -5.92 10.01
CA SER A 481 18.12 -5.51 8.70
C SER A 481 16.75 -6.11 8.40
N PRO A 482 15.94 -5.48 7.51
CA PRO A 482 14.71 -6.06 7.01
C PRO A 482 14.93 -7.43 6.37
N CYS A 483 13.96 -8.32 6.50
CA CYS A 483 14.04 -9.65 5.91
C CYS A 483 14.05 -9.55 4.37
N PRO A 484 15.03 -10.16 3.67
CA PRO A 484 15.17 -10.00 2.24
C PRO A 484 14.02 -10.65 1.47
N MET A 485 13.76 -10.13 0.28
CA MET A 485 12.83 -10.75 -0.66
C MET A 485 13.32 -12.16 -1.01
N PRO A 486 12.44 -13.17 -1.05
CA PRO A 486 12.81 -14.51 -1.46
C PRO A 486 13.38 -14.53 -2.88
N THR A 487 14.62 -14.96 -3.01
CA THR A 487 15.28 -15.17 -4.31
C THR A 487 15.43 -16.66 -4.57
N SER A 488 15.16 -17.11 -5.78
CA SER A 488 15.55 -18.45 -6.16
C SER A 488 17.09 -18.48 -6.21
N SER A 489 17.70 -19.31 -5.37
CA SER A 489 19.11 -19.66 -5.49
C SER A 489 19.34 -20.51 -6.75
N THR A 490 18.97 -20.04 -7.91
CA THR A 490 19.56 -20.49 -9.14
C THR A 490 20.92 -19.80 -9.20
N ASN A 491 21.96 -20.49 -8.72
CA ASN A 491 23.25 -20.33 -9.31
C ASN A 491 23.00 -20.45 -10.81
N VAL A 492 22.90 -19.35 -11.51
CA VAL A 492 23.10 -19.31 -12.94
C VAL A 492 24.58 -19.61 -13.09
N VAL A 493 24.92 -20.88 -13.15
CA VAL A 493 26.18 -21.29 -13.74
C VAL A 493 26.02 -20.84 -15.18
N LEU A 494 26.54 -19.65 -15.48
CA LEU A 494 26.82 -19.25 -16.85
C LEU A 494 27.69 -20.37 -17.44
N GLN A 495 27.09 -21.30 -18.18
CA GLN A 495 27.84 -22.18 -19.04
C GLN A 495 28.40 -21.26 -20.13
N VAL A 496 29.62 -20.77 -19.87
CA VAL A 496 30.42 -20.13 -20.91
C VAL A 496 30.61 -21.21 -21.98
N PRO A 497 30.15 -20.99 -23.22
CA PRO A 497 30.37 -21.98 -24.29
C PRO A 497 31.87 -22.32 -24.38
N ALA A 498 32.19 -23.62 -24.48
CA ALA A 498 33.56 -24.07 -24.61
C ALA A 498 34.21 -23.36 -25.81
N GLY A 499 35.22 -22.49 -25.54
CA GLY A 499 35.93 -21.71 -26.56
C GLY A 499 35.95 -20.19 -26.31
N TYR A 500 35.36 -19.70 -25.23
CA TYR A 500 35.48 -18.28 -24.85
C TYR A 500 36.74 -18.08 -24.00
N ASP A 501 37.68 -17.30 -24.51
CA ASP A 501 38.91 -16.92 -23.80
C ASP A 501 38.61 -15.72 -22.88
N ALA A 502 38.66 -15.95 -21.56
CA ALA A 502 38.42 -14.96 -20.53
C ALA A 502 39.51 -13.85 -20.42
N SER A 503 40.48 -13.86 -21.30
CA SER A 503 41.57 -12.87 -21.35
C SER A 503 41.27 -11.66 -22.24
N THR A 504 40.07 -11.57 -22.82
CA THR A 504 39.63 -10.47 -23.70
C THR A 504 38.45 -9.66 -23.20
N ILE A 505 38.22 -9.65 -21.89
CA ILE A 505 37.28 -8.71 -21.25
C ILE A 505 38.05 -7.71 -20.41
#